data_9aece1044b5b47cb48121b97c30042d2
#
_entry.id   9aece1044b5b47cb48121b97c30042d2
#
_cell.length_a   1.000
_cell.length_b   1.000
_cell.length_c   1.000
_cell.angle_alpha   90.00
_cell.angle_beta   90.00
_cell.angle_gamma   90.00
#
_symmetry.space_group_name_H-M   'P 1'
#
loop_
_entity.id
_entity.type
_entity.pdbx_description
1 polymer ?
#
loop_
_entity_poly.entity_id
_entity_poly.type
_entity_poly.pdbx_seq_one_letter_code
_entity_poly.pdbx_strand_id
1 'polypeptide(L)'
;MSVLSKRALALSVWLVIGGLAGCATQGGGPAAPKPMEWRGVSVSGAEFGEKVFPGVLEDHFTYPTVASTAYFQAQGMNLMRLPFRWERLQPVLGEPFDADELARLRTFVDGTTARGLHVLLNPHNHARWRGHLLGSSELPVTAFADFWRRLAELFKDNPRVQFGLMNEPHGQTTELWADSAQAAIDAIRATGARNLITVPGNGYTGAWSWHIGTWYGTPNAEVMLRVRDPADRMLIEVHQYFDADGSGTQPECVSPTIGLERVQRMTAWLREHGRRAVLAEIGGGDNPTCASAVRGAMDHLHANADVWAGWLWWAAGPWWGDYFLSIEPAADGSDKPQMAWLRPYMARP
;
A
#
# COMPACT_ATOMS: atom_id res chain seq x y z
N MET A 1 43.50 -39.75 -93.52
CA MET A 1 43.24 -38.31 -93.59
C MET A 1 42.07 -38.08 -92.62
N SER A 2 42.37 -37.75 -91.41
CA SER A 2 41.33 -37.53 -90.37
C SER A 2 41.89 -36.45 -89.43
N VAL A 3 41.17 -35.33 -89.35
CA VAL A 3 41.46 -34.20 -88.49
C VAL A 3 40.84 -34.40 -87.19
N LEU A 4 41.64 -34.52 -86.12
CA LEU A 4 41.19 -34.57 -84.73
C LEU A 4 41.07 -33.13 -84.18
N SER A 5 39.87 -32.72 -83.86
CA SER A 5 39.59 -31.46 -83.16
C SER A 5 39.75 -31.65 -81.67
N LYS A 6 40.59 -30.86 -81.03
CA LYS A 6 40.75 -30.76 -79.60
C LYS A 6 39.68 -29.83 -79.04
N ARG A 7 38.79 -30.34 -78.16
CA ARG A 7 37.91 -29.53 -77.36
C ARG A 7 38.58 -29.21 -75.99
N ALA A 8 38.78 -27.93 -75.76
CA ALA A 8 39.25 -27.42 -74.45
C ALA A 8 38.09 -27.38 -73.47
N LEU A 9 38.31 -28.00 -72.32
CA LEU A 9 37.35 -27.95 -71.15
C LEU A 9 37.69 -26.74 -70.30
N ALA A 10 36.81 -25.73 -70.28
CA ALA A 10 36.92 -24.59 -69.36
C ALA A 10 36.31 -24.96 -68.03
N LEU A 11 37.13 -25.01 -66.93
CA LEU A 11 36.74 -25.18 -65.55
C LEU A 11 36.32 -23.84 -64.98
N SER A 12 35.04 -23.60 -64.78
CA SER A 12 34.53 -22.41 -64.08
C SER A 12 34.60 -22.66 -62.56
N VAL A 13 35.49 -21.98 -61.89
CA VAL A 13 35.59 -21.96 -60.41
C VAL A 13 34.57 -20.90 -59.89
N TRP A 14 33.53 -21.38 -59.20
CA TRP A 14 32.62 -20.55 -58.49
C TRP A 14 33.18 -20.26 -57.10
N LEU A 15 33.59 -19.01 -56.84
CA LEU A 15 33.90 -18.51 -55.49
C LEU A 15 32.59 -18.30 -54.74
N VAL A 16 32.30 -19.15 -53.75
CA VAL A 16 31.21 -18.90 -52.77
C VAL A 16 31.76 -17.99 -51.72
N ILE A 17 31.41 -16.71 -51.79
CA ILE A 17 31.62 -15.75 -50.70
C ILE A 17 30.54 -16.01 -49.65
N GLY A 18 30.88 -16.79 -48.61
CA GLY A 18 30.05 -16.97 -47.46
C GLY A 18 29.96 -15.68 -46.62
N GLY A 19 28.87 -14.94 -46.78
CA GLY A 19 28.54 -13.82 -45.93
C GLY A 19 28.23 -14.35 -44.50
N LEU A 20 29.14 -14.15 -43.56
CA LEU A 20 28.86 -14.27 -42.13
C LEU A 20 27.90 -13.14 -41.73
N ALA A 21 26.60 -13.41 -41.79
CA ALA A 21 25.60 -12.57 -41.13
C ALA A 21 25.81 -12.72 -39.61
N GLY A 22 26.56 -11.82 -39.03
CA GLY A 22 26.66 -11.66 -37.58
C GLY A 22 25.26 -11.34 -37.00
N CYS A 23 24.60 -12.31 -36.36
CA CYS A 23 23.49 -12.03 -35.45
C CYS A 23 24.02 -11.18 -34.31
N ALA A 24 23.87 -9.85 -34.42
CA ALA A 24 23.98 -8.98 -33.29
C ALA A 24 22.82 -9.35 -32.35
N THR A 25 23.08 -10.16 -31.34
CA THR A 25 22.19 -10.29 -30.18
C THR A 25 22.14 -8.91 -29.56
N GLN A 26 21.06 -8.17 -29.82
CA GLN A 26 20.71 -7.01 -29.00
C GLN A 26 20.56 -7.54 -27.57
N GLY A 27 21.56 -7.29 -26.75
CA GLY A 27 21.51 -7.48 -25.31
C GLY A 27 20.42 -6.54 -24.76
N GLY A 28 19.19 -7.03 -24.70
CA GLY A 28 18.15 -6.36 -23.96
C GLY A 28 18.60 -6.32 -22.51
N GLY A 29 18.87 -5.12 -22.00
CA GLY A 29 19.00 -4.92 -20.56
C GLY A 29 17.75 -5.49 -19.88
N PRO A 30 17.82 -5.82 -18.57
CA PRO A 30 16.68 -6.36 -17.84
C PRO A 30 15.48 -5.44 -18.09
N ALA A 31 14.36 -6.03 -18.55
CA ALA A 31 13.13 -5.30 -18.81
C ALA A 31 12.73 -4.58 -17.51
N ALA A 32 12.37 -3.31 -17.61
CA ALA A 32 11.90 -2.54 -16.46
C ALA A 32 10.77 -3.33 -15.78
N PRO A 33 10.79 -3.46 -14.45
CA PRO A 33 9.77 -4.22 -13.73
C PRO A 33 8.39 -3.67 -14.08
N LYS A 34 7.42 -4.57 -14.30
CA LYS A 34 6.04 -4.15 -14.54
C LYS A 34 5.54 -3.37 -13.31
N PRO A 35 4.83 -2.26 -13.48
CA PRO A 35 4.27 -1.54 -12.36
C PRO A 35 3.33 -2.46 -11.55
N MET A 36 3.43 -2.39 -10.22
CA MET A 36 2.50 -3.09 -9.35
C MET A 36 1.08 -2.53 -9.52
N GLU A 37 0.07 -3.31 -9.10
CA GLU A 37 -1.34 -2.91 -9.19
C GLU A 37 -1.59 -1.59 -8.43
N TRP A 38 -1.08 -1.49 -7.21
CA TRP A 38 -1.23 -0.32 -6.36
C TRP A 38 0.12 0.35 -6.07
N ARG A 39 0.17 1.66 -6.26
CA ARG A 39 1.30 2.54 -5.98
C ARG A 39 0.72 3.83 -5.43
N GLY A 40 1.10 4.20 -4.21
CA GLY A 40 0.43 5.33 -3.61
C GLY A 40 1.12 5.94 -2.41
N VAL A 41 0.36 6.78 -1.74
CA VAL A 41 0.80 7.53 -0.57
C VAL A 41 -0.36 7.71 0.41
N SER A 42 -0.05 7.70 1.71
CA SER A 42 -0.97 8.16 2.75
C SER A 42 -1.01 9.68 2.73
N VAL A 43 -2.20 10.25 2.54
CA VAL A 43 -2.43 11.70 2.52
C VAL A 43 -3.05 12.11 3.85
N SER A 44 -2.18 12.45 4.79
CA SER A 44 -2.49 12.71 6.19
C SER A 44 -3.12 14.08 6.41
N GLY A 45 -3.73 14.24 7.59
CA GLY A 45 -4.34 15.48 8.06
C GLY A 45 -5.67 15.25 8.79
N ALA A 46 -6.54 14.40 8.26
CA ALA A 46 -7.85 14.14 8.85
C ALA A 46 -7.79 13.24 10.11
N GLU A 47 -6.67 12.58 10.35
CA GLU A 47 -6.39 11.80 11.57
C GLU A 47 -5.71 12.62 12.67
N PHE A 48 -5.19 13.81 12.39
CA PHE A 48 -4.49 14.63 13.38
C PHE A 48 -5.39 15.03 14.54
N GLY A 49 -4.80 15.51 15.63
CA GLY A 49 -5.53 15.90 16.84
C GLY A 49 -6.17 14.72 17.57
N GLU A 50 -5.49 13.60 17.64
CA GLU A 50 -5.97 12.32 18.20
C GLU A 50 -6.48 12.38 19.65
N LYS A 51 -6.08 13.42 20.41
CA LYS A 51 -6.47 13.62 21.81
C LYS A 51 -7.56 14.69 21.99
N VAL A 52 -8.00 15.30 20.89
CA VAL A 52 -8.97 16.41 20.93
C VAL A 52 -10.21 16.03 20.11
N PHE A 53 -11.32 15.79 20.80
CA PHE A 53 -12.59 15.39 20.17
C PHE A 53 -13.73 16.35 20.49
N PRO A 54 -14.49 16.77 19.48
CA PRO A 54 -14.37 16.43 18.05
C PRO A 54 -13.18 17.10 17.34
N GLY A 55 -12.51 18.07 18.00
CA GLY A 55 -11.50 18.93 17.39
C GLY A 55 -12.12 20.04 16.54
N VAL A 56 -11.28 20.98 16.11
CA VAL A 56 -11.64 22.10 15.24
C VAL A 56 -10.85 21.96 13.95
N LEU A 57 -11.55 22.00 12.81
CA LEU A 57 -10.92 21.99 11.49
C LEU A 57 -9.99 23.20 11.35
N GLU A 58 -8.83 23.02 10.72
CA GLU A 58 -7.77 23.98 10.50
C GLU A 58 -7.08 24.49 11.79
N ASP A 59 -7.37 23.82 12.94
CA ASP A 59 -6.71 24.07 14.22
C ASP A 59 -6.12 22.79 14.81
N HIS A 60 -6.93 21.73 14.90
CA HIS A 60 -6.51 20.44 15.44
C HIS A 60 -6.29 19.39 14.35
N PHE A 61 -6.96 19.52 13.23
CA PHE A 61 -6.83 18.65 12.06
C PHE A 61 -7.20 19.41 10.79
N THR A 62 -6.80 18.84 9.66
CA THR A 62 -7.14 19.38 8.33
C THR A 62 -7.44 18.23 7.37
N TYR A 63 -8.06 18.52 6.23
CA TYR A 63 -8.22 17.53 5.17
C TYR A 63 -7.23 17.82 4.03
N PRO A 64 -6.63 16.78 3.42
CA PRO A 64 -5.91 16.96 2.17
C PRO A 64 -6.85 17.45 1.10
N THR A 65 -6.35 18.27 0.19
CA THR A 65 -7.16 18.77 -0.92
C THR A 65 -7.16 17.79 -2.09
N VAL A 66 -8.25 17.79 -2.89
CA VAL A 66 -8.26 17.02 -4.15
C VAL A 66 -7.16 17.49 -5.09
N ALA A 67 -6.83 18.78 -5.08
CA ALA A 67 -5.77 19.36 -5.91
C ALA A 67 -4.37 18.79 -5.58
N SER A 68 -4.06 18.53 -4.30
CA SER A 68 -2.76 17.97 -3.91
C SER A 68 -2.53 16.56 -4.49
N THR A 69 -3.59 15.81 -4.77
CA THR A 69 -3.47 14.48 -5.38
C THR A 69 -2.93 14.51 -6.82
N ALA A 70 -3.03 15.67 -7.50
CA ALA A 70 -2.56 15.83 -8.88
C ALA A 70 -1.05 15.62 -9.02
N TYR A 71 -0.28 16.08 -8.04
CA TYR A 71 1.16 15.86 -8.00
C TYR A 71 1.50 14.36 -7.98
N PHE A 72 0.92 13.61 -7.06
CA PHE A 72 1.17 12.17 -6.94
C PHE A 72 0.68 11.38 -8.15
N GLN A 73 -0.46 11.78 -8.72
CA GLN A 73 -0.96 11.21 -9.98
C GLN A 73 0.02 11.43 -11.13
N ALA A 74 0.56 12.62 -11.27
CA ALA A 74 1.56 12.94 -12.29
C ALA A 74 2.89 12.17 -12.11
N GLN A 75 3.21 11.77 -10.88
CA GLN A 75 4.35 10.90 -10.60
C GLN A 75 4.07 9.41 -10.90
N GLY A 76 2.83 9.04 -11.23
CA GLY A 76 2.44 7.66 -11.55
C GLY A 76 1.83 6.87 -10.38
N MET A 77 1.49 7.52 -9.29
CA MET A 77 0.70 6.93 -8.20
C MET A 77 -0.77 6.85 -8.59
N ASN A 78 -1.47 5.81 -8.13
CA ASN A 78 -2.87 5.55 -8.47
C ASN A 78 -3.78 5.30 -7.26
N LEU A 79 -3.23 5.28 -6.05
CA LEU A 79 -3.96 5.02 -4.81
C LEU A 79 -3.59 6.05 -3.74
N MET A 80 -4.58 6.77 -3.21
CA MET A 80 -4.45 7.68 -2.08
C MET A 80 -5.06 7.00 -0.84
N ARG A 81 -4.26 6.71 0.18
CA ARG A 81 -4.77 6.26 1.47
C ARG A 81 -5.14 7.47 2.28
N LEU A 82 -6.39 7.55 2.74
CA LEU A 82 -6.93 8.63 3.56
C LEU A 82 -7.08 8.15 5.00
N PRO A 83 -6.11 8.43 5.88
CA PRO A 83 -6.30 8.25 7.31
C PRO A 83 -7.33 9.27 7.83
N PHE A 84 -8.22 8.84 8.72
CA PHE A 84 -9.20 9.71 9.38
C PHE A 84 -9.56 9.14 10.78
N ARG A 85 -10.26 9.92 11.61
CA ARG A 85 -10.64 9.46 12.95
C ARG A 85 -12.08 8.96 12.96
N TRP A 86 -12.27 7.72 13.46
CA TRP A 86 -13.61 7.11 13.61
C TRP A 86 -14.50 7.95 14.52
N GLU A 87 -13.99 8.39 15.70
CA GLU A 87 -14.73 9.18 16.67
C GLU A 87 -15.19 10.54 16.14
N ARG A 88 -14.49 11.07 15.14
CA ARG A 88 -14.86 12.34 14.50
C ARG A 88 -15.99 12.11 13.50
N LEU A 89 -15.86 11.05 12.71
CA LEU A 89 -16.89 10.67 11.74
C LEU A 89 -18.15 10.12 12.43
N GLN A 90 -18.01 9.34 13.53
CA GLN A 90 -19.12 8.77 14.29
C GLN A 90 -18.96 9.10 15.78
N PRO A 91 -19.43 10.28 16.22
CA PRO A 91 -19.28 10.75 17.60
C PRO A 91 -19.99 9.90 18.65
N VAL A 92 -21.04 9.18 18.23
CA VAL A 92 -21.82 8.27 19.07
C VAL A 92 -21.96 6.93 18.35
N LEU A 93 -21.54 5.84 19.00
CA LEU A 93 -21.61 4.50 18.41
C LEU A 93 -23.05 4.12 18.10
N GLY A 94 -23.27 3.52 16.92
CA GLY A 94 -24.59 3.11 16.44
C GLY A 94 -25.45 4.24 15.86
N GLU A 95 -25.08 5.50 16.06
CA GLU A 95 -25.80 6.66 15.53
C GLU A 95 -25.30 7.05 14.12
N PRO A 96 -26.03 7.90 13.37
CA PRO A 96 -25.58 8.44 12.10
C PRO A 96 -24.20 9.11 12.19
N PHE A 97 -23.51 9.15 11.07
CA PHE A 97 -22.27 9.90 10.95
C PHE A 97 -22.52 11.41 11.09
N ASP A 98 -21.54 12.11 11.66
CA ASP A 98 -21.53 13.57 11.67
C ASP A 98 -21.61 14.10 10.23
N ALA A 99 -22.54 15.02 9.98
CA ALA A 99 -22.85 15.47 8.64
C ALA A 99 -21.72 16.28 8.00
N ASP A 100 -21.05 17.12 8.81
CA ASP A 100 -19.96 17.96 8.31
C ASP A 100 -18.71 17.15 8.04
N GLU A 101 -18.38 16.22 8.93
CA GLU A 101 -17.23 15.34 8.75
C GLU A 101 -17.43 14.38 7.58
N LEU A 102 -18.62 13.83 7.42
CA LEU A 102 -18.98 13.03 6.25
C LEU A 102 -18.90 13.83 4.96
N ALA A 103 -19.33 15.09 4.96
CA ALA A 103 -19.23 15.95 3.79
C ALA A 103 -17.78 16.22 3.38
N ARG A 104 -16.88 16.44 4.35
CA ARG A 104 -15.42 16.60 4.10
C ARG A 104 -14.82 15.34 3.50
N LEU A 105 -15.08 14.20 4.13
CA LEU A 105 -14.61 12.91 3.66
C LEU A 105 -15.10 12.61 2.23
N ARG A 106 -16.39 12.84 1.95
CA ARG A 106 -16.96 12.69 0.61
C ARG A 106 -16.33 13.63 -0.40
N THR A 107 -16.12 14.90 -0.05
CA THR A 107 -15.47 15.88 -0.94
C THR A 107 -14.14 15.38 -1.43
N PHE A 108 -13.30 14.85 -0.53
CA PHE A 108 -12.02 14.27 -0.91
C PHE A 108 -12.18 13.00 -1.74
N VAL A 109 -13.01 12.06 -1.29
CA VAL A 109 -13.22 10.77 -1.97
C VAL A 109 -13.77 10.96 -3.38
N ASP A 110 -14.87 11.70 -3.51
CA ASP A 110 -15.55 11.87 -4.78
C ASP A 110 -14.68 12.66 -5.77
N GLY A 111 -14.03 13.73 -5.31
CA GLY A 111 -13.12 14.52 -6.14
C GLY A 111 -11.90 13.73 -6.60
N THR A 112 -11.29 12.92 -5.73
CA THR A 112 -10.12 12.10 -6.04
C THR A 112 -10.49 10.96 -7.00
N THR A 113 -11.62 10.28 -6.77
CA THR A 113 -12.05 9.19 -7.65
C THR A 113 -12.54 9.69 -9.02
N ALA A 114 -13.11 10.90 -9.09
CA ALA A 114 -13.45 11.56 -10.36
C ALA A 114 -12.22 11.85 -11.24
N ARG A 115 -11.03 12.01 -10.64
CA ARG A 115 -9.76 12.13 -11.35
C ARG A 115 -9.22 10.79 -11.87
N GLY A 116 -9.89 9.68 -11.59
CA GLY A 116 -9.47 8.34 -11.97
C GLY A 116 -8.56 7.64 -10.95
N LEU A 117 -8.26 8.28 -9.83
CA LEU A 117 -7.50 7.68 -8.72
C LEU A 117 -8.38 6.79 -7.85
N HIS A 118 -7.74 5.91 -7.08
CA HIS A 118 -8.40 5.15 -6.03
C HIS A 118 -8.19 5.80 -4.67
N VAL A 119 -9.12 5.57 -3.74
CA VAL A 119 -9.02 6.02 -2.35
C VAL A 119 -9.16 4.82 -1.43
N LEU A 120 -8.18 4.61 -0.55
CA LEU A 120 -8.24 3.64 0.54
C LEU A 120 -8.64 4.39 1.81
N LEU A 121 -9.87 4.19 2.26
CA LEU A 121 -10.38 4.74 3.52
C LEU A 121 -9.79 3.97 4.69
N ASN A 122 -9.19 4.68 5.65
CA ASN A 122 -8.50 4.07 6.76
C ASN A 122 -8.81 4.76 8.10
N PRO A 123 -9.64 4.16 8.98
CA PRO A 123 -9.80 4.62 10.35
C PRO A 123 -8.46 4.50 11.09
N HIS A 124 -7.84 5.64 11.40
CA HIS A 124 -6.50 5.70 12.01
C HIS A 124 -6.56 5.62 13.54
N ASN A 125 -7.17 4.54 14.04
CA ASN A 125 -7.63 4.43 15.41
C ASN A 125 -6.99 3.33 16.26
N HIS A 126 -6.08 2.51 15.69
CA HIS A 126 -5.35 1.48 16.43
C HIS A 126 -6.25 0.53 17.23
N ALA A 127 -7.39 0.12 16.65
CA ALA A 127 -8.46 -0.65 17.29
C ALA A 127 -9.06 0.01 18.54
N ARG A 128 -9.18 1.34 18.52
CA ARG A 128 -9.79 2.11 19.61
C ARG A 128 -10.84 3.10 19.09
N TRP A 129 -11.72 3.47 19.96
CA TRP A 129 -12.64 4.57 19.80
C TRP A 129 -12.69 5.35 21.12
N ARG A 130 -12.34 6.65 21.09
CA ARG A 130 -12.19 7.49 22.30
C ARG A 130 -11.34 6.84 23.40
N GLY A 131 -10.29 6.12 23.02
CA GLY A 131 -9.38 5.43 23.93
C GLY A 131 -9.86 4.05 24.40
N HIS A 132 -11.14 3.69 24.23
CA HIS A 132 -11.67 2.37 24.55
C HIS A 132 -11.21 1.34 23.53
N LEU A 133 -10.70 0.22 24.01
CA LEU A 133 -10.18 -0.84 23.17
C LEU A 133 -11.31 -1.67 22.56
N LEU A 134 -11.21 -2.01 21.30
CA LEU A 134 -12.16 -2.87 20.60
C LEU A 134 -12.26 -4.24 21.30
N GLY A 135 -13.50 -4.66 21.56
CA GLY A 135 -13.84 -5.86 22.35
C GLY A 135 -14.11 -5.55 23.82
N SER A 136 -13.96 -4.31 24.29
CA SER A 136 -14.42 -3.89 25.61
C SER A 136 -15.94 -3.70 25.65
N SER A 137 -16.49 -3.51 26.84
CA SER A 137 -17.91 -3.17 27.03
C SER A 137 -18.29 -1.84 26.37
N GLU A 138 -17.37 -0.88 26.36
CA GLU A 138 -17.56 0.46 25.79
C GLU A 138 -17.39 0.48 24.26
N LEU A 139 -16.64 -0.49 23.72
CA LEU A 139 -16.46 -0.64 22.28
C LEU A 139 -16.61 -2.11 21.86
N PRO A 140 -17.84 -2.61 21.79
CA PRO A 140 -18.09 -3.98 21.37
C PRO A 140 -17.79 -4.18 19.88
N VAL A 141 -17.45 -5.41 19.49
CA VAL A 141 -17.18 -5.80 18.08
C VAL A 141 -18.34 -5.42 17.15
N THR A 142 -19.57 -5.50 17.65
CA THR A 142 -20.78 -5.13 16.89
C THR A 142 -20.82 -3.66 16.51
N ALA A 143 -20.23 -2.76 17.32
CA ALA A 143 -20.12 -1.34 16.96
C ALA A 143 -19.15 -1.11 15.81
N PHE A 144 -18.06 -1.86 15.76
CA PHE A 144 -17.10 -1.83 14.63
C PHE A 144 -17.72 -2.39 13.34
N ALA A 145 -18.47 -3.48 13.45
CA ALA A 145 -19.21 -4.04 12.32
C ALA A 145 -20.28 -3.05 11.79
N ASP A 146 -21.03 -2.38 12.67
CA ASP A 146 -22.02 -1.38 12.29
C ASP A 146 -21.39 -0.14 11.62
N PHE A 147 -20.26 0.33 12.15
CA PHE A 147 -19.49 1.41 11.53
C PHE A 147 -19.14 1.07 10.07
N TRP A 148 -18.59 -0.11 9.83
CA TRP A 148 -18.20 -0.53 8.49
C TRP A 148 -19.40 -0.80 7.59
N ARG A 149 -20.49 -1.36 8.11
CA ARG A 149 -21.73 -1.50 7.35
C ARG A 149 -22.24 -0.14 6.84
N ARG A 150 -22.28 0.86 7.71
CA ARG A 150 -22.72 2.22 7.37
C ARG A 150 -21.80 2.87 6.33
N LEU A 151 -20.49 2.76 6.52
CA LEU A 151 -19.52 3.35 5.61
C LEU A 151 -19.54 2.65 4.23
N ALA A 152 -19.67 1.32 4.24
CA ALA A 152 -19.81 0.54 3.01
C ALA A 152 -21.08 0.90 2.24
N GLU A 153 -22.21 1.09 2.90
CA GLU A 153 -23.46 1.49 2.27
C GLU A 153 -23.33 2.83 1.50
N LEU A 154 -22.49 3.74 1.99
CA LEU A 154 -22.25 5.04 1.36
C LEU A 154 -21.37 4.98 0.11
N PHE A 155 -20.45 4.00 0.04
CA PHE A 155 -19.42 3.94 -1.01
C PHE A 155 -19.43 2.66 -1.84
N LYS A 156 -20.36 1.73 -1.62
CA LYS A 156 -20.43 0.44 -2.31
C LYS A 156 -20.50 0.54 -3.84
N ASP A 157 -21.08 1.61 -4.35
CA ASP A 157 -21.28 1.83 -5.78
C ASP A 157 -20.09 2.55 -6.44
N ASN A 158 -19.09 2.99 -5.66
CA ASN A 158 -17.87 3.56 -6.19
C ASN A 158 -16.73 2.52 -6.20
N PRO A 159 -16.42 1.90 -7.36
CA PRO A 159 -15.41 0.82 -7.44
C PRO A 159 -13.98 1.31 -7.20
N ARG A 160 -13.77 2.63 -7.12
CA ARG A 160 -12.46 3.23 -6.82
C ARG A 160 -12.25 3.49 -5.33
N VAL A 161 -13.24 3.22 -4.49
CA VAL A 161 -13.10 3.25 -3.03
C VAL A 161 -12.70 1.86 -2.54
N GLN A 162 -11.70 1.80 -1.68
CA GLN A 162 -11.23 0.62 -0.98
C GLN A 162 -11.42 0.81 0.54
N PHE A 163 -11.63 -0.26 1.28
CA PHE A 163 -11.88 -0.25 2.71
C PHE A 163 -10.69 -0.85 3.46
N GLY A 164 -9.88 -0.03 4.12
CA GLY A 164 -8.83 -0.46 5.04
C GLY A 164 -9.41 -0.53 6.45
N LEU A 165 -9.58 -1.73 6.98
CA LEU A 165 -10.42 -1.94 8.15
C LEU A 165 -9.99 -1.13 9.38
N MET A 166 -8.69 -0.96 9.61
CA MET A 166 -8.17 -0.26 10.78
C MET A 166 -6.68 0.04 10.61
N ASN A 167 -6.21 1.20 11.06
CA ASN A 167 -4.78 1.41 11.21
C ASN A 167 -4.24 0.63 12.41
N GLU A 168 -3.22 -0.18 12.19
CA GLU A 168 -2.32 -0.74 13.21
C GLU A 168 -3.00 -1.24 14.49
N PRO A 169 -3.90 -2.22 14.43
CA PRO A 169 -4.52 -2.78 15.62
C PRO A 169 -3.47 -3.30 16.60
N HIS A 170 -3.64 -2.97 17.88
CA HIS A 170 -2.79 -3.48 18.97
C HIS A 170 -3.46 -3.37 20.33
N GLY A 171 -2.96 -4.13 21.29
CA GLY A 171 -3.42 -4.10 22.68
C GLY A 171 -4.49 -5.15 23.03
N GLN A 172 -5.17 -5.74 22.05
CA GLN A 172 -6.03 -6.90 22.19
C GLN A 172 -5.30 -8.19 21.75
N THR A 173 -5.92 -9.36 21.99
CA THR A 173 -5.40 -10.62 21.45
C THR A 173 -5.56 -10.67 19.92
N THR A 174 -4.70 -11.41 19.25
CA THR A 174 -4.78 -11.56 17.79
C THR A 174 -6.08 -12.26 17.37
N GLU A 175 -6.57 -13.18 18.20
CA GLU A 175 -7.85 -13.86 18.00
C GLU A 175 -9.02 -12.87 17.99
N LEU A 176 -9.08 -11.98 18.97
CA LEU A 176 -10.14 -10.97 19.08
C LEU A 176 -10.09 -9.99 17.89
N TRP A 177 -8.88 -9.61 17.47
CA TRP A 177 -8.73 -8.77 16.28
C TRP A 177 -9.24 -9.48 15.03
N ALA A 178 -8.86 -10.73 14.81
CA ALA A 178 -9.32 -11.50 13.66
C ALA A 178 -10.84 -11.69 13.63
N ASP A 179 -11.47 -11.96 14.79
CA ASP A 179 -12.92 -12.05 14.91
C ASP A 179 -13.60 -10.70 14.61
N SER A 180 -13.00 -9.60 15.06
CA SER A 180 -13.49 -8.25 14.79
C SER A 180 -13.37 -7.90 13.30
N ALA A 181 -12.26 -8.24 12.68
CA ALA A 181 -12.03 -8.05 11.23
C ALA A 181 -13.04 -8.86 10.41
N GLN A 182 -13.29 -10.13 10.81
CA GLN A 182 -14.30 -10.97 10.14
C GLN A 182 -15.69 -10.35 10.25
N ALA A 183 -16.09 -9.90 11.46
CA ALA A 183 -17.39 -9.26 11.65
C ALA A 183 -17.56 -8.00 10.78
N ALA A 184 -16.51 -7.20 10.61
CA ALA A 184 -16.52 -6.04 9.73
C ALA A 184 -16.63 -6.44 8.24
N ILE A 185 -15.89 -7.45 7.78
CA ILE A 185 -15.99 -7.99 6.40
C ILE A 185 -17.42 -8.46 6.13
N ASP A 186 -17.99 -9.26 7.02
CA ASP A 186 -19.33 -9.80 6.86
C ASP A 186 -20.38 -8.68 6.79
N ALA A 187 -20.24 -7.65 7.63
CA ALA A 187 -21.11 -6.47 7.63
C ALA A 187 -20.97 -5.64 6.34
N ILE A 188 -19.76 -5.45 5.82
CA ILE A 188 -19.51 -4.82 4.52
C ILE A 188 -20.19 -5.62 3.40
N ARG A 189 -19.97 -6.92 3.35
CA ARG A 189 -20.50 -7.77 2.28
C ARG A 189 -22.02 -7.91 2.32
N ALA A 190 -22.63 -7.85 3.52
CA ALA A 190 -24.08 -7.83 3.69
C ALA A 190 -24.75 -6.61 3.02
N THR A 191 -24.03 -5.51 2.79
CA THR A 191 -24.55 -4.35 2.02
C THR A 191 -24.60 -4.57 0.51
N GLY A 192 -24.00 -5.64 0.01
CA GLY A 192 -23.77 -5.89 -1.41
C GLY A 192 -22.47 -5.26 -1.95
N ALA A 193 -21.69 -4.56 -1.11
CA ALA A 193 -20.43 -3.95 -1.52
C ALA A 193 -19.44 -4.99 -2.04
N ARG A 194 -18.78 -4.67 -3.16
CA ARG A 194 -17.72 -5.48 -3.78
C ARG A 194 -16.36 -4.76 -3.79
N ASN A 195 -16.24 -3.67 -3.08
CA ASN A 195 -15.00 -2.91 -2.91
C ASN A 195 -13.88 -3.80 -2.38
N LEU A 196 -12.63 -3.51 -2.75
CA LEU A 196 -11.46 -4.18 -2.18
C LEU A 196 -11.39 -3.85 -0.68
N ILE A 197 -11.08 -4.84 0.14
CA ILE A 197 -10.87 -4.69 1.57
C ILE A 197 -9.40 -4.97 1.88
N THR A 198 -8.73 -4.11 2.63
CA THR A 198 -7.43 -4.40 3.20
C THR A 198 -7.57 -4.69 4.69
N VAL A 199 -6.94 -5.76 5.13
CA VAL A 199 -7.08 -6.28 6.50
C VAL A 199 -5.71 -6.32 7.17
N PRO A 200 -5.45 -5.44 8.13
CA PRO A 200 -4.20 -5.48 8.88
C PRO A 200 -4.16 -6.66 9.86
N GLY A 201 -2.96 -7.07 10.21
CA GLY A 201 -2.73 -7.93 11.37
C GLY A 201 -2.78 -7.14 12.68
N ASN A 202 -2.72 -7.86 13.80
CA ASN A 202 -2.54 -7.27 15.12
C ASN A 202 -1.06 -6.91 15.36
N GLY A 203 -0.76 -6.18 16.44
CA GLY A 203 0.61 -5.82 16.80
C GLY A 203 1.26 -4.90 15.77
N TYR A 204 0.54 -3.81 15.40
CA TYR A 204 0.96 -2.80 14.42
C TYR A 204 1.13 -3.32 12.98
N THR A 205 0.64 -4.51 12.69
CA THR A 205 0.63 -5.14 11.36
C THR A 205 2.00 -5.22 10.66
N GLY A 206 3.10 -5.31 11.43
CA GLY A 206 4.47 -5.34 10.92
C GLY A 206 4.77 -6.59 10.09
N ALA A 207 5.37 -6.42 8.90
CA ALA A 207 5.80 -7.56 8.09
C ALA A 207 6.87 -8.40 8.81
N TRP A 208 7.82 -7.76 9.49
CA TRP A 208 8.88 -8.43 10.25
C TRP A 208 8.37 -9.16 11.50
N SER A 209 7.30 -8.62 12.13
CA SER A 209 6.71 -9.17 13.37
C SER A 209 5.55 -10.13 13.11
N TRP A 210 5.18 -10.39 11.86
CA TRP A 210 4.04 -11.22 11.47
C TRP A 210 4.00 -12.61 12.12
N HIS A 211 5.18 -13.16 12.41
CA HIS A 211 5.38 -14.48 13.02
C HIS A 211 5.69 -14.43 14.51
N ILE A 212 5.61 -13.24 15.12
CA ILE A 212 5.94 -13.06 16.55
C ILE A 212 4.63 -13.03 17.34
N GLY A 213 4.49 -13.94 18.31
CA GLY A 213 3.29 -14.06 19.14
C GLY A 213 3.39 -13.47 20.53
N THR A 214 4.58 -13.09 20.98
CA THR A 214 4.87 -12.77 22.39
C THR A 214 4.17 -11.51 22.94
N TRP A 215 3.75 -10.58 22.07
CA TRP A 215 3.16 -9.31 22.52
C TRP A 215 1.66 -9.40 22.75
N TYR A 216 0.94 -10.16 21.89
CA TYR A 216 -0.52 -10.16 21.87
C TYR A 216 -1.11 -11.58 21.70
N GLY A 217 -0.39 -12.60 22.16
CA GLY A 217 -0.81 -13.98 22.07
C GLY A 217 -0.30 -14.69 20.81
N THR A 218 -1.18 -15.36 20.09
CA THR A 218 -0.84 -16.15 18.91
C THR A 218 -0.38 -15.25 17.75
N PRO A 219 0.66 -15.65 16.98
CA PRO A 219 1.13 -14.87 15.84
C PRO A 219 0.06 -14.59 14.78
N ASN A 220 0.18 -13.46 14.09
CA ASN A 220 -0.64 -13.16 12.91
C ASN A 220 -0.53 -14.28 11.86
N ALA A 221 0.65 -14.85 11.67
CA ALA A 221 0.90 -15.93 10.72
C ALA A 221 -0.02 -17.15 10.89
N GLU A 222 -0.54 -17.36 12.09
CA GLU A 222 -1.48 -18.45 12.39
C GLU A 222 -2.93 -17.97 12.38
N VAL A 223 -3.23 -16.92 13.14
CA VAL A 223 -4.60 -16.49 13.40
C VAL A 223 -5.23 -15.83 12.16
N MET A 224 -4.49 -15.01 11.42
CA MET A 224 -5.05 -14.30 10.26
C MET A 224 -5.39 -15.23 9.08
N LEU A 225 -4.96 -16.48 9.13
CA LEU A 225 -5.38 -17.49 8.16
C LEU A 225 -6.88 -17.81 8.20
N ARG A 226 -7.56 -17.56 9.31
CA ARG A 226 -8.99 -17.82 9.46
C ARG A 226 -9.88 -16.70 8.89
N VAL A 227 -9.32 -15.49 8.70
CA VAL A 227 -10.08 -14.38 8.11
C VAL A 227 -10.33 -14.65 6.62
N ARG A 228 -11.58 -14.49 6.20
CA ARG A 228 -12.04 -14.79 4.84
C ARG A 228 -12.95 -13.69 4.32
N ASP A 229 -12.83 -13.43 3.03
CA ASP A 229 -13.79 -12.60 2.32
C ASP A 229 -14.58 -13.46 1.32
N PRO A 230 -15.92 -13.59 1.47
CA PRO A 230 -16.72 -14.39 0.55
C PRO A 230 -16.72 -13.87 -0.89
N ALA A 231 -16.33 -12.60 -1.11
CA ALA A 231 -16.22 -12.02 -2.44
C ALA A 231 -14.84 -12.21 -3.10
N ASP A 232 -13.88 -12.79 -2.37
CA ASP A 232 -12.48 -12.96 -2.78
C ASP A 232 -11.82 -11.66 -3.26
N ARG A 233 -12.09 -10.56 -2.54
CA ARG A 233 -11.58 -9.21 -2.82
C ARG A 233 -10.94 -8.60 -1.58
N MET A 234 -10.02 -9.35 -0.98
CA MET A 234 -9.29 -8.97 0.23
C MET A 234 -7.79 -9.06 0.00
N LEU A 235 -7.06 -8.08 0.53
CA LEU A 235 -5.61 -8.11 0.70
C LEU A 235 -5.26 -8.06 2.18
N ILE A 236 -4.19 -8.74 2.55
CA ILE A 236 -3.55 -8.49 3.84
C ILE A 236 -2.89 -7.11 3.77
N GLU A 237 -3.10 -6.29 4.79
CA GLU A 237 -2.42 -5.00 4.95
C GLU A 237 -1.24 -5.19 5.90
N VAL A 238 -0.04 -4.77 5.47
CA VAL A 238 1.15 -4.78 6.32
C VAL A 238 1.85 -3.44 6.25
N HIS A 239 2.54 -3.09 7.34
CA HIS A 239 3.39 -1.92 7.47
C HIS A 239 4.83 -2.35 7.70
N GLN A 240 5.80 -1.58 7.19
CA GLN A 240 7.19 -1.87 7.46
C GLN A 240 8.06 -0.62 7.39
N TYR A 241 8.70 -0.31 8.49
CA TYR A 241 9.75 0.69 8.61
C TYR A 241 11.11 0.04 8.90
N PHE A 242 12.20 0.80 8.80
CA PHE A 242 13.55 0.28 8.76
C PHE A 242 14.47 0.81 9.87
N ASP A 243 13.92 1.60 10.78
CA ASP A 243 14.56 2.01 12.04
C ASP A 243 14.67 0.84 13.04
N ALA A 244 15.29 1.06 14.18
CA ALA A 244 15.72 -0.01 15.09
C ALA A 244 14.55 -0.91 15.55
N ASP A 245 13.43 -0.32 15.94
CA ASP A 245 12.24 -1.04 16.41
C ASP A 245 11.15 -1.23 15.33
N GLY A 246 11.37 -0.70 14.13
CA GLY A 246 10.43 -0.80 13.02
C GLY A 246 9.21 0.09 13.12
N SER A 247 9.25 1.11 13.99
CA SER A 247 8.13 2.02 14.24
C SER A 247 7.99 3.18 13.24
N GLY A 248 9.06 3.50 12.48
CA GLY A 248 9.10 4.67 11.62
C GLY A 248 9.22 5.99 12.37
N THR A 249 9.64 5.97 13.65
CA THR A 249 9.78 7.16 14.49
C THR A 249 11.18 7.76 14.45
N GLN A 250 12.16 7.04 13.91
CA GLN A 250 13.54 7.49 13.79
C GLN A 250 13.95 7.64 12.32
N PRO A 251 14.75 8.67 11.98
CA PRO A 251 15.17 8.91 10.60
C PRO A 251 16.25 7.93 10.10
N GLU A 252 16.94 7.21 10.99
CA GLU A 252 18.00 6.27 10.65
C GLU A 252 17.45 4.88 10.38
N CYS A 253 17.99 4.23 9.36
CA CYS A 253 17.73 2.81 9.10
C CYS A 253 18.85 1.94 9.66
N VAL A 254 18.51 0.74 10.14
CA VAL A 254 19.44 -0.19 10.80
C VAL A 254 20.61 -0.58 9.90
N SER A 255 20.34 -0.87 8.63
CA SER A 255 21.35 -1.28 7.66
C SER A 255 20.85 -1.06 6.22
N PRO A 256 21.73 -1.08 5.22
CA PRO A 256 21.33 -1.01 3.81
C PRO A 256 20.47 -2.19 3.35
N THR A 257 20.53 -3.33 4.04
CA THR A 257 19.85 -4.59 3.66
C THR A 257 18.59 -4.87 4.44
N ILE A 258 18.32 -4.09 5.51
CA ILE A 258 17.20 -4.33 6.43
C ILE A 258 15.83 -4.36 5.71
N GLY A 259 15.69 -3.64 4.61
CA GLY A 259 14.46 -3.61 3.83
C GLY A 259 14.06 -4.98 3.29
N LEU A 260 14.99 -5.66 2.62
CA LEU A 260 14.82 -7.05 2.17
C LEU A 260 14.59 -7.99 3.35
N GLU A 261 15.42 -7.89 4.36
CA GLU A 261 15.40 -8.79 5.53
C GLU A 261 14.03 -8.79 6.22
N ARG A 262 13.39 -7.62 6.34
CA ARG A 262 12.10 -7.47 7.02
C ARG A 262 10.89 -7.93 6.21
N VAL A 263 10.95 -7.93 4.86
CA VAL A 263 9.79 -8.30 4.02
C VAL A 263 9.84 -9.72 3.47
N GLN A 264 11.01 -10.34 3.36
CA GLN A 264 11.18 -11.64 2.69
C GLN A 264 10.41 -12.77 3.36
N ARG A 265 10.34 -12.80 4.70
CA ARG A 265 9.61 -13.83 5.45
C ARG A 265 8.10 -13.72 5.26
N MET A 266 7.58 -12.49 5.20
CA MET A 266 6.17 -12.25 4.87
C MET A 266 5.86 -12.72 3.44
N THR A 267 6.73 -12.46 2.48
CA THR A 267 6.57 -12.94 1.10
C THR A 267 6.45 -14.47 1.02
N ALA A 268 7.28 -15.20 1.77
CA ALA A 268 7.21 -16.66 1.84
C ALA A 268 5.87 -17.12 2.39
N TRP A 269 5.41 -16.51 3.49
CA TRP A 269 4.13 -16.82 4.11
C TRP A 269 2.94 -16.55 3.17
N LEU A 270 2.94 -15.42 2.47
CA LEU A 270 1.89 -15.09 1.50
C LEU A 270 1.77 -16.16 0.43
N ARG A 271 2.90 -16.61 -0.11
CA ARG A 271 2.96 -17.63 -1.17
C ARG A 271 2.53 -19.00 -0.66
N GLU A 272 3.00 -19.41 0.50
CA GLU A 272 2.65 -20.67 1.15
C GLU A 272 1.14 -20.81 1.36
N HIS A 273 0.48 -19.69 1.74
CA HIS A 273 -0.94 -19.71 2.09
C HIS A 273 -1.86 -19.16 1.01
N GLY A 274 -1.35 -18.91 -0.21
CA GLY A 274 -2.14 -18.38 -1.32
C GLY A 274 -2.77 -17.03 -1.01
N ARG A 275 -2.07 -16.18 -0.22
CA ARG A 275 -2.53 -14.85 0.15
C ARG A 275 -1.83 -13.79 -0.68
N ARG A 276 -2.48 -12.62 -0.81
CA ARG A 276 -1.86 -11.41 -1.37
C ARG A 276 -1.89 -10.30 -0.34
N ALA A 277 -0.90 -9.41 -0.41
CA ALA A 277 -0.79 -8.27 0.50
C ALA A 277 -0.52 -6.96 -0.22
N VAL A 278 -0.78 -5.86 0.49
CA VAL A 278 -0.29 -4.53 0.17
C VAL A 278 0.59 -4.04 1.32
N LEU A 279 1.76 -3.47 0.99
CA LEU A 279 2.59 -2.76 1.96
C LEU A 279 2.05 -1.34 2.08
N ALA A 280 1.07 -1.14 3.00
CA ALA A 280 0.27 0.07 3.07
C ALA A 280 0.96 1.24 3.80
N GLU A 281 2.07 0.96 4.47
CA GLU A 281 3.00 1.96 4.97
C GLU A 281 4.44 1.48 4.80
N ILE A 282 5.25 2.30 4.16
CA ILE A 282 6.70 2.18 4.04
C ILE A 282 7.29 3.58 4.08
N GLY A 283 8.45 3.73 4.72
CA GLY A 283 9.15 5.00 4.78
C GLY A 283 10.59 4.86 5.22
N GLY A 284 11.38 5.90 5.02
CA GLY A 284 12.77 6.00 5.46
C GLY A 284 13.26 7.45 5.39
N GLY A 285 14.08 7.84 6.37
CA GLY A 285 14.65 9.19 6.42
C GLY A 285 15.62 9.44 5.27
N ASP A 286 15.83 10.71 4.93
CA ASP A 286 16.70 11.13 3.82
C ASP A 286 18.18 10.88 4.13
N ASN A 287 18.62 9.65 3.95
CA ASN A 287 20.02 9.25 4.05
C ASN A 287 20.31 8.02 3.15
N PRO A 288 21.61 7.77 2.79
CA PRO A 288 21.97 6.68 1.87
C PRO A 288 21.61 5.28 2.37
N THR A 289 21.64 5.06 3.70
CA THR A 289 21.29 3.77 4.30
C THR A 289 19.82 3.46 4.09
N CYS A 290 18.96 4.43 4.39
CA CYS A 290 17.52 4.29 4.17
C CYS A 290 17.16 4.19 2.67
N ALA A 291 17.84 4.96 1.81
CA ALA A 291 17.65 4.84 0.36
C ALA A 291 17.92 3.40 -0.14
N SER A 292 18.97 2.76 0.38
CA SER A 292 19.31 1.37 0.04
C SER A 292 18.30 0.39 0.63
N ALA A 293 17.90 0.56 1.89
CA ALA A 293 16.91 -0.28 2.56
C ALA A 293 15.55 -0.24 1.86
N VAL A 294 15.05 0.97 1.54
CA VAL A 294 13.79 1.16 0.80
C VAL A 294 13.86 0.50 -0.56
N ARG A 295 14.92 0.75 -1.34
CA ARG A 295 15.07 0.12 -2.66
C ARG A 295 15.13 -1.40 -2.57
N GLY A 296 15.87 -1.96 -1.60
CA GLY A 296 15.93 -3.40 -1.37
C GLY A 296 14.55 -4.02 -1.08
N ALA A 297 13.72 -3.37 -0.28
CA ALA A 297 12.35 -3.79 -0.06
C ALA A 297 11.51 -3.67 -1.35
N MET A 298 11.57 -2.55 -2.05
CA MET A 298 10.79 -2.30 -3.27
C MET A 298 11.16 -3.25 -4.41
N ASP A 299 12.45 -3.52 -4.62
CA ASP A 299 12.94 -4.50 -5.60
C ASP A 299 12.38 -5.88 -5.28
N HIS A 300 12.39 -6.26 -4.00
CA HIS A 300 11.83 -7.54 -3.56
C HIS A 300 10.32 -7.63 -3.80
N LEU A 301 9.56 -6.60 -3.45
CA LEU A 301 8.12 -6.57 -3.71
C LEU A 301 7.81 -6.71 -5.21
N HIS A 302 8.50 -5.96 -6.05
CA HIS A 302 8.33 -6.00 -7.50
C HIS A 302 8.71 -7.36 -8.12
N ALA A 303 9.77 -7.99 -7.63
CA ALA A 303 10.15 -9.34 -8.04
C ALA A 303 9.13 -10.41 -7.61
N ASN A 304 8.28 -10.10 -6.63
CA ASN A 304 7.25 -10.98 -6.06
C ASN A 304 5.83 -10.41 -6.21
N ALA A 305 5.55 -9.74 -7.35
CA ALA A 305 4.26 -9.13 -7.63
C ALA A 305 3.10 -10.15 -7.80
N ASP A 306 3.40 -11.44 -7.79
CA ASP A 306 2.43 -12.52 -7.67
C ASP A 306 1.68 -12.50 -6.33
N VAL A 307 2.35 -12.13 -5.24
CA VAL A 307 1.80 -12.06 -3.89
C VAL A 307 1.72 -10.64 -3.33
N TRP A 308 2.51 -9.69 -3.86
CA TRP A 308 2.43 -8.30 -3.47
C TRP A 308 1.60 -7.51 -4.49
N ALA A 309 0.48 -6.95 -4.04
CA ALA A 309 -0.41 -6.14 -4.89
C ALA A 309 0.09 -4.70 -5.07
N GLY A 310 0.85 -4.18 -4.11
CA GLY A 310 1.30 -2.79 -4.15
C GLY A 310 1.97 -2.30 -2.88
N TRP A 311 2.22 -1.00 -2.89
CA TRP A 311 2.84 -0.26 -1.79
C TRP A 311 2.29 1.16 -1.69
N LEU A 312 2.29 1.72 -0.47
CA LEU A 312 1.96 3.12 -0.20
C LEU A 312 3.01 3.73 0.73
N TRP A 313 3.48 4.90 0.38
CA TRP A 313 4.44 5.64 1.19
C TRP A 313 3.75 6.32 2.38
N TRP A 314 4.39 6.31 3.53
CA TRP A 314 4.04 7.15 4.67
C TRP A 314 5.02 8.30 4.75
N ALA A 315 4.66 9.58 4.52
CA ALA A 315 3.34 10.06 4.17
C ALA A 315 3.46 11.35 3.34
N ALA A 316 2.33 11.90 2.98
CA ALA A 316 2.17 13.26 2.46
C ALA A 316 1.01 13.95 3.17
N GLY A 317 0.80 15.22 2.94
CA GLY A 317 -0.28 16.01 3.53
C GLY A 317 0.20 17.38 4.01
N PRO A 318 -0.72 18.32 4.21
CA PRO A 318 -0.36 19.75 4.30
C PRO A 318 0.36 20.18 5.58
N TRP A 319 0.26 19.43 6.68
CA TRP A 319 0.73 19.86 8.01
C TRP A 319 1.97 19.13 8.52
N TRP A 320 2.66 18.35 7.69
CA TRP A 320 3.85 17.60 8.12
C TRP A 320 5.08 18.48 8.38
N GLY A 321 5.15 19.68 7.78
CA GLY A 321 6.33 20.54 7.94
C GLY A 321 7.63 19.84 7.52
N ASP A 322 8.58 19.78 8.46
CA ASP A 322 9.89 19.13 8.25
C ASP A 322 9.91 17.65 8.65
N TYR A 323 8.76 16.99 8.68
CA TYR A 323 8.69 15.57 9.00
C TYR A 323 9.53 14.75 8.02
N PHE A 324 10.48 13.98 8.55
CA PHE A 324 11.53 13.32 7.77
C PHE A 324 11.02 12.23 6.78
N LEU A 325 9.81 11.72 6.97
CA LEU A 325 9.17 10.79 6.02
C LEU A 325 8.27 11.50 5.00
N SER A 326 8.03 12.80 5.15
CA SER A 326 7.12 13.53 4.25
C SER A 326 7.66 13.60 2.82
N ILE A 327 6.83 13.18 1.86
CA ILE A 327 7.06 13.38 0.41
C ILE A 327 6.10 14.43 -0.17
N GLU A 328 5.42 15.21 0.69
CA GLU A 328 4.69 16.39 0.21
C GLU A 328 5.66 17.33 -0.50
N PRO A 329 5.38 17.75 -1.74
CA PRO A 329 6.27 18.65 -2.46
C PRO A 329 6.46 19.96 -1.68
N ALA A 330 7.63 20.56 -1.81
CA ALA A 330 7.89 21.87 -1.21
C ALA A 330 6.99 22.96 -1.84
N ALA A 331 6.89 24.12 -1.20
CA ALA A 331 6.02 25.21 -1.66
C ALA A 331 6.36 25.72 -3.08
N ASP A 332 7.60 25.53 -3.53
CA ASP A 332 8.05 25.85 -4.88
C ASP A 332 7.78 24.71 -5.90
N GLY A 333 7.14 23.63 -5.45
CA GLY A 333 6.85 22.45 -6.26
C GLY A 333 8.00 21.46 -6.41
N SER A 334 9.14 21.69 -5.73
CA SER A 334 10.26 20.76 -5.78
C SER A 334 9.98 19.49 -5.01
N ASP A 335 10.56 18.38 -5.52
CA ASP A 335 10.42 17.06 -4.92
C ASP A 335 11.21 16.92 -3.62
N LYS A 336 10.68 16.14 -2.69
CA LYS A 336 11.48 15.60 -1.58
C LYS A 336 12.44 14.52 -2.10
N PRO A 337 13.63 14.36 -1.48
CA PRO A 337 14.66 13.42 -1.93
C PRO A 337 14.17 11.97 -2.12
N GLN A 338 13.27 11.51 -1.27
CA GLN A 338 12.71 10.15 -1.32
C GLN A 338 11.96 9.87 -2.64
N MET A 339 11.43 10.90 -3.31
CA MET A 339 10.78 10.73 -4.61
C MET A 339 11.72 10.14 -5.67
N ALA A 340 13.03 10.46 -5.60
CA ALA A 340 14.02 9.86 -6.48
C ALA A 340 14.22 8.34 -6.24
N TRP A 341 13.92 7.86 -5.04
CA TRP A 341 13.97 6.42 -4.74
C TRP A 341 12.76 5.67 -5.28
N LEU A 342 11.59 6.33 -5.28
CA LEU A 342 10.30 5.74 -5.65
C LEU A 342 10.04 5.75 -7.16
N ARG A 343 10.59 6.72 -7.91
CA ARG A 343 10.36 6.85 -9.37
C ARG A 343 10.59 5.58 -10.20
N PRO A 344 11.63 4.75 -9.93
CA PRO A 344 11.82 3.51 -10.68
C PRO A 344 10.65 2.52 -10.60
N TYR A 345 9.84 2.65 -9.54
CA TYR A 345 8.73 1.74 -9.22
C TYR A 345 7.35 2.29 -9.59
N MET A 346 7.30 3.52 -10.11
CA MET A 346 6.06 4.15 -10.54
C MET A 346 5.76 3.82 -12.01
N ALA A 347 4.48 3.84 -12.39
CA ALA A 347 4.12 3.78 -13.79
C ALA A 347 4.65 5.05 -14.48
N ARG A 348 5.36 4.90 -15.58
CA ARG A 348 5.63 6.05 -16.45
C ARG A 348 4.30 6.51 -17.03
N PRO A 349 4.03 7.82 -17.05
CA PRO A 349 2.84 8.36 -17.68
C PRO A 349 2.78 8.04 -19.18
#